data_861c98c44201d6599b479b95dceb52df
#
_entry.id   861c98c44201d6599b479b95dceb52df
#
_cell.length_a   1.000
_cell.length_b   1.000
_cell.length_c   1.000
_cell.angle_alpha   90.00
_cell.angle_beta   90.00
_cell.angle_gamma   90.00
#
_symmetry.space_group_name_H-M   'P 1'
#
loop_
_entity.id
_entity.type
_entity.pdbx_description
1 polymer ?
#
loop_
_entity_poly.entity_id
_entity_poly.type
_entity_poly.pdbx_seq_one_letter_code
_entity_poly.pdbx_strand_id
1 'polypeptide(L)'
;VKCRMRRWGTESLLENVVKNIDASRQAFEELGYVFDPVVNDTDRNIFISFGRLGDYRIELVSPLDPALPSPVDGMLKKSGNTPYHICYTSSRFEDDIKELQQKRFLLTIPPAPACAFGGRRVAFLYHLQIGLLELVEA
;
A
#
# COMPACT_ATOMS: atom_id res chain seq x y z
N VAL A 1 24.40 13.95 -9.54
CA VAL A 1 22.97 14.02 -9.25
C VAL A 1 22.76 13.47 -7.83
N LYS A 2 22.58 14.36 -6.88
CA LYS A 2 22.24 13.94 -5.52
C LYS A 2 20.85 13.30 -5.55
N CYS A 3 20.81 11.99 -5.39
CA CYS A 3 19.56 11.25 -5.26
C CYS A 3 18.78 11.81 -4.06
N ARG A 4 17.68 12.51 -4.32
CA ARG A 4 16.81 13.10 -3.29
C ARG A 4 16.00 12.05 -2.51
N MET A 5 16.22 10.77 -2.74
CA MET A 5 15.54 9.66 -2.05
C MET A 5 15.73 9.65 -0.53
N ARG A 6 16.60 10.48 0.03
CA ARG A 6 16.77 10.62 1.49
C ARG A 6 15.62 11.34 2.20
N ARG A 7 14.64 11.89 1.45
CA ARG A 7 13.47 12.58 2.03
C ARG A 7 12.34 11.64 2.40
N TRP A 8 12.24 10.55 1.70
CA TRP A 8 11.20 9.56 1.96
C TRP A 8 11.80 8.56 2.92
N GLY A 9 11.24 8.45 4.10
CA GLY A 9 11.81 7.63 5.17
C GLY A 9 12.24 6.26 4.68
N THR A 10 13.12 5.63 5.40
CA THR A 10 13.64 4.27 5.11
C THR A 10 12.55 3.20 5.12
N GLU A 11 11.31 3.57 5.42
CA GLU A 11 10.17 2.67 5.49
C GLU A 11 9.36 2.70 4.20
N SER A 12 9.75 1.86 3.25
CA SER A 12 8.93 1.52 2.10
C SER A 12 8.36 0.12 2.27
N LEU A 13 7.17 -0.13 1.72
CA LEU A 13 6.58 -1.45 1.64
C LEU A 13 5.95 -1.68 0.26
N LEU A 14 5.87 -2.94 -0.13
CA LEU A 14 5.18 -3.37 -1.35
C LEU A 14 3.82 -3.94 -0.98
N GLU A 15 2.75 -3.34 -1.49
CA GLU A 15 1.41 -3.89 -1.35
C GLU A 15 1.16 -4.98 -2.38
N ASN A 16 0.59 -6.08 -1.91
CA ASN A 16 0.13 -7.19 -2.72
C ASN A 16 -1.36 -7.38 -2.52
N VAL A 17 -2.13 -7.32 -3.60
CA VAL A 17 -3.54 -7.75 -3.57
C VAL A 17 -3.61 -9.25 -3.71
N VAL A 18 -4.38 -9.89 -2.84
CA VAL A 18 -4.53 -11.34 -2.77
C VAL A 18 -6.00 -11.72 -2.59
N LYS A 19 -6.39 -12.89 -3.09
CA LYS A 19 -7.77 -13.37 -2.97
C LYS A 19 -8.09 -13.86 -1.56
N ASN A 20 -7.13 -14.53 -0.92
CA ASN A 20 -7.29 -15.13 0.41
C ASN A 20 -6.09 -14.75 1.26
N ILE A 21 -6.31 -13.90 2.26
CA ILE A 21 -5.23 -13.36 3.07
C ILE A 21 -4.55 -14.44 3.92
N ASP A 22 -5.29 -15.40 4.46
CA ASP A 22 -4.70 -16.46 5.31
C ASP A 22 -3.83 -17.41 4.50
N ALA A 23 -4.28 -17.83 3.33
CA ALA A 23 -3.49 -18.69 2.44
C ALA A 23 -2.22 -17.98 1.95
N SER A 24 -2.31 -16.69 1.64
CA SER A 24 -1.16 -15.89 1.23
C SER A 24 -0.17 -15.65 2.36
N ARG A 25 -0.66 -15.39 3.57
CA ARG A 25 0.21 -15.30 4.76
C ARG A 25 1.00 -16.59 4.96
N GLN A 26 0.34 -17.75 4.92
CA GLN A 26 1.04 -19.05 5.04
C GLN A 26 2.12 -19.22 3.99
N ALA A 27 1.86 -18.91 2.73
CA ALA A 27 2.84 -19.00 1.66
C ALA A 27 4.05 -18.08 1.89
N PHE A 28 3.83 -16.85 2.35
CA PHE A 28 4.94 -15.95 2.70
C PHE A 28 5.67 -16.36 3.98
N GLU A 29 4.97 -16.93 4.96
CA GLU A 29 5.62 -17.50 6.17
C GLU A 29 6.57 -18.64 5.82
N GLU A 30 6.26 -19.45 4.82
CA GLU A 30 7.16 -20.50 4.30
C GLU A 30 8.47 -19.91 3.70
N LEU A 31 8.42 -18.64 3.25
CA LEU A 31 9.61 -17.90 2.81
C LEU A 31 10.38 -17.25 3.97
N GLY A 32 9.85 -17.29 5.18
CA GLY A 32 10.46 -16.70 6.37
C GLY A 32 9.86 -15.36 6.81
N TYR A 33 8.77 -14.90 6.18
CA TYR A 33 8.08 -13.68 6.62
C TYR A 33 7.40 -13.89 7.97
N VAL A 34 7.41 -12.85 8.78
CA VAL A 34 6.66 -12.77 10.05
C VAL A 34 5.59 -11.69 9.89
N PHE A 35 4.36 -12.04 10.22
CA PHE A 35 3.21 -11.15 10.06
C PHE A 35 2.68 -10.62 11.38
N ASP A 36 2.26 -9.36 11.36
CA ASP A 36 1.42 -8.78 12.41
C ASP A 36 -0.03 -9.33 12.31
N PRO A 37 -0.86 -9.19 13.36
CA PRO A 37 -2.26 -9.56 13.28
C PRO A 37 -2.99 -8.88 12.13
N VAL A 38 -3.99 -9.56 11.57
CA VAL A 38 -4.82 -9.02 10.48
C VAL A 38 -5.65 -7.83 10.98
N VAL A 39 -5.63 -6.74 10.22
CA VAL A 39 -6.47 -5.56 10.44
C VAL A 39 -7.70 -5.64 9.56
N ASN A 40 -8.88 -5.39 10.15
CA ASN A 40 -10.14 -5.30 9.43
C ASN A 40 -10.48 -3.83 9.17
N ASP A 41 -10.37 -3.41 7.93
CA ASP A 41 -10.82 -2.08 7.48
C ASP A 41 -12.24 -2.22 6.92
N THR A 42 -13.23 -2.04 7.79
CA THR A 42 -14.64 -2.18 7.42
C THR A 42 -15.14 -1.04 6.54
N ASP A 43 -14.55 0.15 6.65
CA ASP A 43 -14.92 1.30 5.84
C ASP A 43 -14.55 1.10 4.36
N ARG A 44 -13.41 0.43 4.11
CA ARG A 44 -12.92 0.11 2.76
C ARG A 44 -13.27 -1.31 2.32
N ASN A 45 -13.81 -2.12 3.20
CA ASN A 45 -14.11 -3.52 2.96
C ASN A 45 -12.88 -4.35 2.56
N ILE A 46 -11.82 -4.25 3.35
CA ILE A 46 -10.57 -5.00 3.13
C ILE A 46 -10.02 -5.58 4.43
N PHE A 47 -9.37 -6.74 4.32
CA PHE A 47 -8.39 -7.24 5.28
C PHE A 47 -7.00 -6.73 4.92
N ILE A 48 -6.21 -6.40 5.91
CA ILE A 48 -4.83 -5.94 5.74
C ILE A 48 -3.92 -6.72 6.68
N SER A 49 -2.77 -7.16 6.19
CA SER A 49 -1.74 -7.79 7.03
C SER A 49 -0.36 -7.36 6.61
N PHE A 50 0.43 -6.87 7.57
CA PHE A 50 1.81 -6.46 7.34
C PHE A 50 2.77 -7.59 7.69
N GLY A 51 3.75 -7.83 6.82
CA GLY A 51 4.78 -8.84 6.99
C GLY A 51 6.19 -8.30 6.76
N ARG A 52 7.17 -8.95 7.39
CA ARG A 52 8.59 -8.59 7.30
C ARG A 52 9.46 -9.80 7.08
N LEU A 53 10.50 -9.61 6.28
CA LEU A 53 11.61 -10.54 6.11
C LEU A 53 12.91 -9.71 6.00
N GLY A 54 13.70 -9.63 7.07
CA GLY A 54 14.84 -8.70 7.12
C GLY A 54 14.36 -7.25 6.92
N ASP A 55 14.92 -6.57 5.92
CA ASP A 55 14.55 -5.20 5.54
C ASP A 55 13.36 -5.13 4.57
N TYR A 56 12.88 -6.27 4.08
CA TYR A 56 11.72 -6.30 3.20
C TYR A 56 10.43 -6.18 4.00
N ARG A 57 9.56 -5.29 3.56
CA ARG A 57 8.22 -5.10 4.14
C ARG A 57 7.18 -5.26 3.05
N ILE A 58 6.16 -6.03 3.36
CA ILE A 58 5.01 -6.23 2.47
C ILE A 58 3.71 -5.95 3.21
N GLU A 59 2.72 -5.57 2.45
CA GLU A 59 1.34 -5.46 2.89
C GLU A 59 0.50 -6.41 2.03
N LEU A 60 -0.27 -7.27 2.66
CA LEU A 60 -1.26 -8.10 1.98
C LEU A 60 -2.63 -7.47 2.16
N VAL A 61 -3.37 -7.34 1.08
CA VAL A 61 -4.73 -6.79 1.08
C VAL A 61 -5.66 -7.74 0.33
N SER A 62 -6.78 -8.08 0.96
CA SER A 62 -7.84 -8.87 0.33
C SER A 62 -9.23 -8.30 0.65
N PRO A 63 -10.26 -8.59 -0.16
CA PRO A 63 -11.62 -8.23 0.19
C PRO A 63 -12.04 -8.85 1.54
N LEU A 64 -12.75 -8.07 2.37
CA LEU A 64 -13.25 -8.53 3.67
C LEU A 64 -14.57 -9.30 3.50
N ASP A 65 -15.56 -8.65 2.92
CA ASP A 65 -16.86 -9.25 2.60
C ASP A 65 -17.00 -9.36 1.07
N PRO A 66 -17.00 -10.59 0.52
CA PRO A 66 -17.09 -10.79 -0.93
C PRO A 66 -18.43 -10.36 -1.53
N ALA A 67 -19.46 -10.15 -0.72
CA ALA A 67 -20.77 -9.66 -1.15
C ALA A 67 -20.79 -8.14 -1.36
N LEU A 68 -19.77 -7.41 -0.87
CA LEU A 68 -19.66 -5.96 -0.96
C LEU A 68 -18.50 -5.55 -1.89
N PRO A 69 -18.60 -4.40 -2.57
CA PRO A 69 -17.50 -3.86 -3.35
C PRO A 69 -16.25 -3.59 -2.51
N SER A 70 -15.10 -3.90 -3.07
CA SER A 70 -13.79 -3.62 -2.48
C SER A 70 -12.90 -2.86 -3.49
N PRO A 71 -12.04 -1.95 -3.05
CA PRO A 71 -11.15 -1.21 -3.94
C PRO A 71 -10.14 -2.11 -4.68
N VAL A 72 -9.93 -3.35 -4.22
CA VAL A 72 -9.00 -4.31 -4.85
C VAL A 72 -9.67 -5.26 -5.84
N ASP A 73 -11.00 -5.26 -5.95
CA ASP A 73 -11.75 -6.17 -6.82
C ASP A 73 -11.31 -6.10 -8.28
N GLY A 74 -11.13 -4.90 -8.82
CA GLY A 74 -10.73 -4.68 -10.20
C GLY A 74 -9.36 -5.28 -10.51
N MET A 75 -8.40 -5.11 -9.62
CA MET A 75 -7.06 -5.67 -9.78
C MET A 75 -7.06 -7.19 -9.68
N LEU A 76 -7.78 -7.75 -8.70
CA LEU A 76 -7.93 -9.19 -8.54
C LEU A 76 -8.59 -9.85 -9.77
N LYS A 77 -9.62 -9.21 -10.33
CA LYS A 77 -10.30 -9.69 -11.55
C LYS A 77 -9.37 -9.67 -12.75
N LYS A 78 -8.55 -8.62 -12.89
CA LYS A 78 -7.66 -8.44 -14.04
C LYS A 78 -6.43 -9.34 -13.98
N SER A 79 -5.79 -9.44 -12.81
CA SER A 79 -4.44 -10.01 -12.68
C SER A 79 -4.35 -11.16 -11.66
N GLY A 80 -5.39 -11.42 -10.88
CA GLY A 80 -5.30 -12.34 -9.74
C GLY A 80 -4.40 -11.77 -8.64
N ASN A 81 -3.78 -12.65 -7.84
CA ASN A 81 -2.83 -12.23 -6.81
C ASN A 81 -1.61 -11.57 -7.46
N THR A 82 -1.30 -10.34 -7.05
CA THR A 82 -0.23 -9.57 -7.70
C THR A 82 0.29 -8.46 -6.80
N PRO A 83 1.59 -8.08 -6.92
CA PRO A 83 2.06 -6.79 -6.44
C PRO A 83 1.24 -5.66 -7.05
N TYR A 84 0.91 -4.65 -6.26
CA TYR A 84 -0.03 -3.61 -6.66
C TYR A 84 0.63 -2.23 -6.72
N HIS A 85 1.21 -1.76 -5.63
CA HIS A 85 1.93 -0.49 -5.58
C HIS A 85 2.98 -0.48 -4.48
N ILE A 86 3.84 0.53 -4.51
CA ILE A 86 4.81 0.80 -3.44
C ILE A 86 4.29 1.94 -2.59
N CYS A 87 4.39 1.78 -1.28
CA CYS A 87 4.05 2.77 -0.27
C CYS A 87 5.32 3.38 0.32
N TYR A 88 5.35 4.70 0.43
CA TYR A 88 6.44 5.46 1.06
C TYR A 88 5.92 6.33 2.19
N THR A 89 6.70 6.48 3.26
CA THR A 89 6.41 7.43 4.33
C THR A 89 7.07 8.78 4.06
N SER A 90 6.31 9.87 4.23
CA SER A 90 6.77 11.23 3.99
C SER A 90 6.69 12.08 5.26
N SER A 91 7.79 12.73 5.62
CA SER A 91 7.83 13.75 6.67
C SER A 91 7.41 15.14 6.19
N ARG A 92 7.17 15.29 4.88
CA ARG A 92 6.77 16.54 4.21
C ARG A 92 5.57 16.30 3.30
N PHE A 93 4.58 15.63 3.81
CA PHE A 93 3.47 15.02 3.06
C PHE A 93 2.83 15.95 2.02
N GLU A 94 2.38 17.15 2.44
CA GLU A 94 1.75 18.11 1.53
C GLU A 94 2.71 18.64 0.45
N ASP A 95 3.95 18.93 0.84
CA ASP A 95 4.97 19.43 -0.11
C ASP A 95 5.38 18.34 -1.10
N ASP A 96 5.53 17.10 -0.64
CA ASP A 96 5.88 15.98 -1.50
C ASP A 96 4.77 15.65 -2.50
N ILE A 97 3.50 15.76 -2.10
CA ILE A 97 2.37 15.64 -3.04
C ILE A 97 2.47 16.70 -4.14
N LYS A 98 2.68 17.97 -3.77
CA LYS A 98 2.82 19.07 -4.75
C LYS A 98 4.03 18.85 -5.67
N GLU A 99 5.16 18.43 -5.12
CA GLU A 99 6.37 18.15 -5.90
C GLU A 99 6.15 17.00 -6.89
N LEU A 100 5.46 15.94 -6.46
CA LEU A 100 5.11 14.82 -7.33
C LEU A 100 4.17 15.25 -8.46
N GLN A 101 3.17 16.08 -8.16
CA GLN A 101 2.27 16.61 -9.19
C GLN A 101 3.04 17.43 -10.24
N GLN A 102 4.05 18.21 -9.85
CA GLN A 102 4.94 18.91 -10.78
C GLN A 102 5.77 17.95 -11.64
N LYS A 103 6.01 16.72 -11.16
CA LYS A 103 6.72 15.64 -11.87
C LYS A 103 5.78 14.71 -12.65
N ARG A 104 4.59 15.19 -13.00
CA ARG A 104 3.57 14.47 -13.78
C ARG A 104 2.90 13.30 -13.07
N PHE A 105 2.93 13.26 -11.75
CA PHE A 105 2.05 12.38 -10.99
C PHE A 105 0.65 12.97 -10.91
N LEU A 106 -0.33 12.14 -11.18
CA LEU A 106 -1.74 12.50 -11.02
C LEU A 106 -2.21 12.05 -9.64
N LEU A 107 -2.73 12.98 -8.84
CA LEU A 107 -3.35 12.66 -7.56
C LEU A 107 -4.68 11.96 -7.84
N THR A 108 -4.74 10.64 -7.63
CA THR A 108 -5.92 9.82 -7.92
C THR A 108 -6.85 9.69 -6.71
N ILE A 109 -6.28 9.64 -5.51
CA ILE A 109 -7.03 9.63 -4.25
C ILE A 109 -6.41 10.71 -3.35
N PRO A 110 -7.18 11.75 -3.00
CA PRO A 110 -6.70 12.83 -2.15
C PRO A 110 -6.42 12.34 -0.72
N PRO A 111 -5.62 13.09 0.07
CA PRO A 111 -5.31 12.75 1.45
C PRO A 111 -6.52 12.40 2.28
N ALA A 112 -6.49 11.22 2.90
CA ALA A 112 -7.54 10.72 3.80
C ALA A 112 -6.93 9.82 4.88
N PRO A 113 -7.49 9.80 6.10
CA PRO A 113 -7.04 8.90 7.15
C PRO A 113 -7.14 7.43 6.75
N ALA A 114 -6.15 6.62 7.17
CA ALA A 114 -6.15 5.18 6.95
C ALA A 114 -5.97 4.44 8.28
N CYS A 115 -6.89 3.53 8.61
CA CYS A 115 -6.88 2.81 9.88
C CYS A 115 -5.64 1.90 10.01
N ALA A 116 -5.18 1.31 8.91
CA ALA A 116 -3.98 0.48 8.88
C ALA A 116 -2.71 1.22 9.31
N PHE A 117 -2.69 2.54 9.17
CA PHE A 117 -1.58 3.40 9.56
C PHE A 117 -1.88 4.24 10.82
N GLY A 118 -2.77 3.75 11.69
CA GLY A 118 -3.11 4.44 12.93
C GLY A 118 -3.82 5.78 12.75
N GLY A 119 -4.56 5.95 11.67
CA GLY A 119 -5.27 7.18 11.33
C GLY A 119 -4.41 8.22 10.61
N ARG A 120 -3.13 7.95 10.32
CA ARG A 120 -2.29 8.81 9.49
C ARG A 120 -2.90 8.91 8.09
N ARG A 121 -2.75 10.09 7.47
CA ARG A 121 -3.30 10.31 6.14
C ARG A 121 -2.47 9.58 5.09
N VAL A 122 -3.16 9.05 4.09
CA VAL A 122 -2.56 8.49 2.89
C VAL A 122 -3.08 9.20 1.67
N ALA A 123 -2.29 9.22 0.60
CA ALA A 123 -2.68 9.73 -0.71
C ALA A 123 -2.14 8.79 -1.78
N PHE A 124 -2.87 8.68 -2.89
CA PHE A 124 -2.45 7.85 -4.01
C PHE A 124 -2.19 8.72 -5.23
N LEU A 125 -1.04 8.51 -5.85
CA LEU A 125 -0.61 9.22 -7.04
C LEU A 125 -0.24 8.22 -8.14
N TYR A 126 -0.61 8.52 -9.36
CA TYR A 126 -0.33 7.68 -10.52
C TYR A 126 0.60 8.39 -11.50
N HIS A 127 1.58 7.66 -12.00
CA HIS A 127 2.48 8.11 -13.07
C HIS A 127 2.50 7.09 -14.18
N LEU A 128 2.41 7.56 -15.44
CA LEU A 128 2.31 6.68 -16.60
C LEU A 128 3.45 5.66 -16.71
N GLN A 129 4.66 6.02 -16.31
CA GLN A 129 5.84 5.16 -16.42
C GLN A 129 6.13 4.34 -15.16
N ILE A 130 5.51 4.69 -14.03
CA ILE A 130 5.81 4.08 -12.73
C ILE A 130 4.62 3.26 -12.22
N GLY A 131 3.40 3.68 -12.53
CA GLY A 131 2.19 3.13 -11.97
C GLY A 131 1.73 3.85 -10.70
N LEU A 132 1.04 3.14 -9.83
CA LEU A 132 0.48 3.68 -8.61
C LEU A 132 1.52 3.75 -7.49
N LEU A 133 1.51 4.85 -6.76
CA LEU A 133 2.34 5.10 -5.59
C LEU A 133 1.43 5.56 -4.45
N GLU A 134 1.63 5.01 -3.27
CA GLU A 134 0.99 5.46 -2.04
C GLU A 134 1.98 6.27 -1.21
N LEU A 135 1.51 7.40 -0.70
CA LEU A 135 2.27 8.23 0.23
C LEU A 135 1.55 8.26 1.58
N VAL A 136 2.28 7.93 2.64
CA VAL A 136 1.78 7.96 4.02
C VAL A 136 2.42 9.12 4.76
N GLU A 137 1.60 9.91 5.45
CA GLU A 137 2.09 10.98 6.34
C GLU A 137 2.84 10.38 7.53
N ALA A 138 4.03 10.89 7.81
CA ALA A 138 4.84 10.43 8.94
C ALA A 138 4.23 10.81 10.29
#